data_339745a0a6a947643106bf128922090b
#
_entry.id   339745a0a6a947643106bf128922090b
#
_cell.length_a   1.000
_cell.length_b   1.000
_cell.length_c   1.000
_cell.angle_alpha   90.00
_cell.angle_beta   90.00
_cell.angle_gamma   90.00
#
_symmetry.space_group_name_H-M   'P 1'
#
loop_
_entity.id
_entity.type
_entity.pdbx_description
1 polymer ?
#
loop_
_entity_poly.entity_id
_entity_poly.type
_entity_poly.pdbx_seq_one_letter_code
_entity_poly.pdbx_strand_id
1 'polypeptide(L)'
;MFLGAPILRAFVGSPPSPDKREEAFRRGVEALRKTAEIGAELGMPVALQNHSGLTSTGDDMLRFHREVNHPNFTLLLDTGHFAGRKGPNGPTIPGTTYDDYYRSIEQVAPLTQFVRAKIYDIDENGREKWIDYDRVFDILRKVHYNGFISMIYEGKEDKATVIPKGIRLLRSFAMS
;
A
#
# COMPACT_ATOMS: atom_id res chain seq x y z
N MET A 1 11.56 -19.09 -11.75
CA MET A 1 10.55 -18.66 -10.72
C MET A 1 9.22 -19.35 -11.01
N PHE A 2 8.74 -20.23 -10.13
CA PHE A 2 7.62 -21.15 -10.44
C PHE A 2 6.28 -20.44 -10.67
N LEU A 3 5.97 -19.39 -9.91
CA LEU A 3 4.67 -18.69 -9.98
C LEU A 3 4.69 -17.41 -10.82
N GLY A 4 5.84 -16.98 -11.34
CA GLY A 4 5.96 -15.75 -12.12
C GLY A 4 5.60 -14.46 -11.38
N ALA A 5 5.63 -14.45 -10.02
CA ALA A 5 5.32 -13.29 -9.22
C ALA A 5 6.35 -12.18 -9.46
N PRO A 6 5.92 -10.90 -9.70
CA PRO A 6 6.84 -9.82 -9.99
C PRO A 6 7.60 -9.31 -8.77
N ILE A 7 7.05 -9.48 -7.58
CA ILE A 7 7.61 -9.04 -6.30
C ILE A 7 7.25 -9.99 -5.15
N LEU A 8 8.06 -9.98 -4.09
CA LEU A 8 7.73 -10.55 -2.80
C LEU A 8 7.18 -9.45 -1.88
N ARG A 9 5.95 -9.62 -1.40
CA ARG A 9 5.32 -8.70 -0.46
C ARG A 9 5.71 -9.01 0.98
N ALA A 10 6.15 -7.99 1.73
CA ALA A 10 6.53 -8.09 3.13
C ALA A 10 5.66 -7.21 4.04
N PHE A 11 5.52 -7.62 5.30
CA PHE A 11 4.92 -6.86 6.41
C PHE A 11 5.83 -6.84 7.62
N VAL A 12 5.70 -5.80 8.44
CA VAL A 12 6.43 -5.68 9.71
C VAL A 12 5.53 -5.73 10.95
N GLY A 13 4.20 -5.67 10.76
CA GLY A 13 3.23 -5.78 11.85
C GLY A 13 3.16 -4.54 12.75
N SER A 14 2.71 -4.78 13.98
CA SER A 14 2.53 -3.74 15.01
C SER A 14 3.48 -3.97 16.19
N PRO A 15 3.91 -2.90 16.88
CA PRO A 15 4.68 -3.08 18.11
C PRO A 15 3.79 -3.72 19.19
N PRO A 16 4.34 -4.54 20.08
CA PRO A 16 3.58 -5.18 21.16
C PRO A 16 3.00 -4.18 22.17
N SER A 17 3.61 -3.03 22.30
CA SER A 17 3.14 -1.87 23.07
C SER A 17 3.77 -0.58 22.54
N PRO A 18 3.20 0.62 22.84
CA PRO A 18 3.72 1.89 22.32
C PRO A 18 5.19 2.16 22.69
N ASP A 19 5.60 1.83 23.89
CA ASP A 19 6.98 1.98 24.39
C ASP A 19 7.99 1.07 23.66
N LYS A 20 7.51 0.01 23.00
CA LYS A 20 8.33 -0.91 22.20
C LYS A 20 8.38 -0.58 20.70
N ARG A 21 7.80 0.56 20.30
CA ARG A 21 7.72 0.92 18.88
C ARG A 21 9.09 1.00 18.22
N GLU A 22 10.06 1.67 18.85
CA GLU A 22 11.39 1.86 18.27
C GLU A 22 12.20 0.55 18.21
N GLU A 23 12.06 -0.31 19.19
CA GLU A 23 12.67 -1.63 19.18
C GLU A 23 12.08 -2.51 18.07
N ALA A 24 10.74 -2.53 17.95
CA ALA A 24 10.05 -3.26 16.90
C ALA A 24 10.41 -2.73 15.50
N PHE A 25 10.55 -1.41 15.35
CA PHE A 25 10.97 -0.77 14.10
C PHE A 25 12.38 -1.26 13.69
N ARG A 26 13.39 -1.20 14.60
CA ARG A 26 14.75 -1.68 14.30
C ARG A 26 14.79 -3.15 13.91
N ARG A 27 14.06 -4.01 14.62
CA ARG A 27 13.93 -5.44 14.26
C ARG A 27 13.29 -5.61 12.87
N GLY A 28 12.29 -4.79 12.54
CA GLY A 28 11.68 -4.76 11.22
C GLY A 28 12.68 -4.39 10.13
N VAL A 29 13.51 -3.37 10.33
CA VAL A 29 14.58 -2.98 9.40
C VAL A 29 15.57 -4.11 9.15
N GLU A 30 16.07 -4.74 10.23
CA GLU A 30 17.00 -5.87 10.11
C GLU A 30 16.40 -7.05 9.34
N ALA A 31 15.16 -7.43 9.66
CA ALA A 31 14.46 -8.52 8.98
C ALA A 31 14.22 -8.22 7.50
N LEU A 32 13.79 -6.99 7.18
CA LEU A 32 13.55 -6.58 5.79
C LEU A 32 14.83 -6.51 4.97
N ARG A 33 15.93 -6.03 5.55
CA ARG A 33 17.25 -6.01 4.90
C ARG A 33 17.71 -7.42 4.55
N LYS A 34 17.64 -8.34 5.51
CA LYS A 34 17.99 -9.77 5.26
C LYS A 34 17.06 -10.40 4.22
N THR A 35 15.78 -10.07 4.23
CA THR A 35 14.83 -10.56 3.22
C THR A 35 15.18 -10.00 1.84
N ALA A 36 15.58 -8.73 1.75
CA ALA A 36 15.99 -8.11 0.49
C ALA A 36 17.28 -8.70 -0.07
N GLU A 37 18.24 -9.05 0.79
CA GLU A 37 19.49 -9.76 0.43
C GLU A 37 19.17 -11.13 -0.17
N ILE A 38 18.36 -11.96 0.51
CA ILE A 38 17.91 -13.27 0.01
C ILE A 38 17.11 -13.11 -1.29
N GLY A 39 16.23 -12.12 -1.33
CA GLY A 39 15.47 -11.80 -2.54
C GLY A 39 16.37 -11.46 -3.72
N ALA A 40 17.46 -10.73 -3.51
CA ALA A 40 18.42 -10.38 -4.55
C ALA A 40 19.13 -11.63 -5.12
N GLU A 41 19.54 -12.56 -4.27
CA GLU A 41 20.14 -13.83 -4.69
C GLU A 41 19.19 -14.66 -5.56
N LEU A 42 17.87 -14.53 -5.32
CA LEU A 42 16.82 -15.24 -6.04
C LEU A 42 16.24 -14.46 -7.23
N GLY A 43 16.73 -13.24 -7.50
CA GLY A 43 16.17 -12.36 -8.53
C GLY A 43 14.74 -11.88 -8.22
N MET A 44 14.36 -11.79 -6.93
CA MET A 44 13.01 -11.44 -6.46
C MET A 44 13.04 -10.12 -5.68
N PRO A 45 12.54 -9.00 -6.24
CA PRO A 45 12.39 -7.76 -5.50
C PRO A 45 11.47 -7.91 -4.28
N VAL A 46 11.81 -7.25 -3.18
CA VAL A 46 11.04 -7.25 -1.93
C VAL A 46 10.36 -5.91 -1.74
N ALA A 47 9.05 -5.91 -1.57
CA ALA A 47 8.25 -4.70 -1.37
C ALA A 47 7.55 -4.71 -0.01
N LEU A 48 7.80 -3.67 0.80
CA LEU A 48 7.09 -3.44 2.05
C LEU A 48 5.72 -2.83 1.78
N GLN A 49 4.66 -3.47 2.23
CA GLN A 49 3.31 -2.93 2.16
C GLN A 49 3.00 -2.06 3.37
N ASN A 50 2.39 -0.88 3.14
CA ASN A 50 1.74 -0.14 4.21
C ASN A 50 0.51 -0.92 4.73
N HIS A 51 0.45 -1.01 6.06
CA HIS A 51 -0.65 -1.70 6.75
C HIS A 51 -0.91 -0.98 8.10
N SER A 52 -1.35 -1.66 9.12
CA SER A 52 -1.46 -1.10 10.46
C SER A 52 -0.12 -1.07 11.21
N GLY A 53 -0.09 -0.45 12.38
CA GLY A 53 1.07 -0.47 13.28
C GLY A 53 2.25 0.37 12.80
N LEU A 54 3.35 -0.29 12.45
CA LEU A 54 4.60 0.38 12.11
C LEU A 54 4.62 1.00 10.70
N THR A 55 3.61 0.76 9.88
CA THR A 55 3.54 1.22 8.48
C THR A 55 2.24 1.95 8.17
N SER A 56 1.67 2.61 9.17
CA SER A 56 0.37 3.31 9.05
C SER A 56 0.47 4.71 8.42
N THR A 57 1.68 5.26 8.23
CA THR A 57 1.90 6.58 7.66
C THR A 57 2.94 6.54 6.54
N GLY A 58 2.91 7.54 5.66
CA GLY A 58 3.94 7.71 4.63
C GLY A 58 5.32 7.94 5.23
N ASP A 59 5.43 8.71 6.32
CA ASP A 59 6.69 8.97 7.02
C ASP A 59 7.32 7.68 7.55
N ASP A 60 6.52 6.78 8.13
CA ASP A 60 6.99 5.47 8.58
C ASP A 60 7.52 4.62 7.41
N MET A 61 6.79 4.61 6.29
CA MET A 61 7.19 3.86 5.09
C MET A 61 8.50 4.39 4.51
N LEU A 62 8.65 5.72 4.40
CA LEU A 62 9.89 6.35 3.95
C LEU A 62 11.05 6.09 4.90
N ARG A 63 10.78 6.06 6.21
CA ARG A 63 11.78 5.71 7.22
C ARG A 63 12.27 4.28 7.03
N PHE A 64 11.37 3.30 6.85
CA PHE A 64 11.76 1.92 6.53
C PHE A 64 12.59 1.84 5.26
N HIS A 65 12.14 2.51 4.18
CA HIS A 65 12.87 2.49 2.90
C HIS A 65 14.29 3.01 3.05
N ARG A 66 14.45 4.15 3.73
CA ARG A 66 15.76 4.75 3.98
C ARG A 66 16.66 3.89 4.88
N GLU A 67 16.12 3.32 5.96
CA GLU A 67 16.93 2.57 6.93
C GLU A 67 17.23 1.13 6.47
N VAL A 68 16.36 0.49 5.69
CA VAL A 68 16.68 -0.79 5.02
C VAL A 68 17.81 -0.58 4.01
N ASN A 69 17.77 0.49 3.22
CA ASN A 69 18.82 0.92 2.30
C ASN A 69 19.41 -0.23 1.47
N HIS A 70 18.57 -0.93 0.72
CA HIS A 70 18.97 -2.06 -0.11
C HIS A 70 18.40 -1.91 -1.54
N PRO A 71 19.19 -2.10 -2.62
CA PRO A 71 18.73 -1.87 -4.00
C PRO A 71 17.59 -2.80 -4.44
N ASN A 72 17.45 -3.97 -3.80
CA ASN A 72 16.38 -4.94 -4.07
C ASN A 72 15.15 -4.74 -3.16
N PHE A 73 15.08 -3.60 -2.43
CA PHE A 73 13.99 -3.27 -1.53
C PHE A 73 13.21 -2.05 -2.05
N THR A 74 11.89 -2.16 -2.04
CA THR A 74 10.97 -1.13 -2.53
C THR A 74 9.70 -1.06 -1.68
N LEU A 75 8.72 -0.26 -2.10
CA LEU A 75 7.43 -0.13 -1.42
C LEU A 75 6.30 -0.71 -2.27
N LEU A 76 5.27 -1.19 -1.57
CA LEU A 76 3.98 -1.57 -2.12
C LEU A 76 2.92 -0.67 -1.48
N LEU A 77 2.20 0.08 -2.29
CA LEU A 77 1.11 0.95 -1.87
C LEU A 77 -0.21 0.17 -1.79
N ASP A 78 -0.78 0.00 -0.60
CA ASP A 78 -2.17 -0.42 -0.41
C ASP A 78 -3.03 0.80 -0.08
N THR A 79 -3.99 1.13 -0.95
CA THR A 79 -4.85 2.31 -0.77
C THR A 79 -5.81 2.19 0.43
N GLY A 80 -5.89 1.04 1.07
CA GLY A 80 -6.78 0.82 2.23
C GLY A 80 -6.16 1.05 3.60
N HIS A 81 -4.84 1.27 3.70
CA HIS A 81 -4.15 1.07 4.97
C HIS A 81 -3.27 2.22 5.48
N PHE A 82 -3.45 3.45 4.97
CA PHE A 82 -2.89 4.63 5.62
C PHE A 82 -3.87 5.25 6.62
N ALA A 83 -3.33 5.79 7.71
CA ALA A 83 -4.09 6.53 8.72
C ALA A 83 -4.75 7.78 8.12
N GLY A 84 -5.91 8.17 8.66
CA GLY A 84 -6.71 9.29 8.17
C GLY A 84 -7.69 8.92 7.04
N ARG A 85 -7.61 7.71 6.46
CA ARG A 85 -8.59 7.23 5.48
C ARG A 85 -9.99 7.12 6.09
N LYS A 86 -11.00 7.52 5.34
CA LYS A 86 -12.42 7.35 5.70
C LYS A 86 -12.89 5.93 5.39
N GLY A 87 -13.95 5.48 6.07
CA GLY A 87 -14.60 4.19 5.81
C GLY A 87 -14.09 3.02 6.65
N PRO A 88 -14.50 1.79 6.31
CA PRO A 88 -14.28 0.62 7.16
C PRO A 88 -12.81 0.17 7.19
N ASN A 89 -12.39 -0.46 8.29
CA ASN A 89 -11.12 -1.19 8.43
C ASN A 89 -9.82 -0.36 8.21
N GLY A 90 -9.87 0.98 8.23
CA GLY A 90 -8.69 1.82 8.13
C GLY A 90 -7.93 1.91 9.46
N PRO A 91 -6.58 2.04 9.44
CA PRO A 91 -5.84 2.32 10.65
C PRO A 91 -6.20 3.70 11.19
N THR A 92 -6.41 3.77 12.51
CA THR A 92 -6.77 5.01 13.20
C THR A 92 -5.59 5.49 14.02
N ILE A 93 -5.10 6.69 13.72
CA ILE A 93 -4.16 7.42 14.56
C ILE A 93 -4.87 8.73 14.97
N PRO A 94 -5.04 9.01 16.27
CA PRO A 94 -5.68 10.23 16.72
C PRO A 94 -5.06 11.48 16.08
N GLY A 95 -5.92 12.40 15.60
CA GLY A 95 -5.49 13.63 14.98
C GLY A 95 -5.13 13.55 13.49
N THR A 96 -5.10 12.36 12.87
CA THR A 96 -4.90 12.25 11.43
C THR A 96 -6.16 12.60 10.64
N THR A 97 -5.97 13.27 9.52
CA THR A 97 -7.02 13.77 8.63
C THR A 97 -7.06 12.99 7.31
N TYR A 98 -8.10 13.25 6.52
CA TYR A 98 -8.20 12.70 5.17
C TYR A 98 -7.12 13.25 4.21
N ASP A 99 -6.61 14.45 4.48
CA ASP A 99 -5.47 14.99 3.73
C ASP A 99 -4.15 14.32 4.13
N ASP A 100 -3.97 13.93 5.39
CA ASP A 100 -2.81 13.15 5.82
C ASP A 100 -2.75 11.78 5.16
N TYR A 101 -3.92 11.17 4.92
CA TYR A 101 -4.01 9.92 4.15
C TYR A 101 -3.47 10.08 2.73
N TYR A 102 -3.91 11.11 1.97
CA TYR A 102 -3.40 11.35 0.61
C TYR A 102 -1.95 11.82 0.59
N ARG A 103 -1.53 12.62 1.58
CA ARG A 103 -0.12 12.97 1.74
C ARG A 103 0.75 11.73 1.90
N SER A 104 0.30 10.73 2.65
CA SER A 104 1.02 9.45 2.78
C SER A 104 1.13 8.72 1.44
N ILE A 105 0.08 8.74 0.61
CA ILE A 105 0.12 8.18 -0.75
C ILE A 105 1.13 8.95 -1.62
N GLU A 106 1.09 10.28 -1.60
CA GLU A 106 2.03 11.15 -2.33
C GLU A 106 3.49 10.88 -1.97
N GLN A 107 3.77 10.68 -0.68
CA GLN A 107 5.11 10.39 -0.18
C GLN A 107 5.66 9.06 -0.70
N VAL A 108 4.86 8.00 -0.73
CA VAL A 108 5.33 6.65 -1.10
C VAL A 108 5.25 6.35 -2.59
N ALA A 109 4.40 7.06 -3.33
CA ALA A 109 4.17 6.80 -4.75
C ALA A 109 5.46 6.74 -5.60
N PRO A 110 6.47 7.64 -5.43
CA PRO A 110 7.71 7.60 -6.21
C PRO A 110 8.55 6.33 -6.00
N LEU A 111 8.35 5.62 -4.89
CA LEU A 111 9.10 4.42 -4.50
C LEU A 111 8.28 3.14 -4.64
N THR A 112 7.06 3.25 -5.17
CA THR A 112 6.10 2.14 -5.26
C THR A 112 6.29 1.36 -6.56
N GLN A 113 6.50 0.04 -6.45
CA GLN A 113 6.53 -0.87 -7.61
C GLN A 113 5.23 -1.63 -7.84
N PHE A 114 4.35 -1.70 -6.84
CA PHE A 114 3.09 -2.42 -6.93
C PHE A 114 2.01 -1.70 -6.13
N VAL A 115 0.82 -1.55 -6.72
CA VAL A 115 -0.34 -0.94 -6.07
C VAL A 115 -1.40 -2.00 -5.78
N ARG A 116 -1.94 -1.98 -4.57
CA ARG A 116 -3.14 -2.72 -4.17
C ARG A 116 -4.29 -1.73 -4.02
N ALA A 117 -5.15 -1.71 -5.03
CA ALA A 117 -6.33 -0.87 -5.04
C ALA A 117 -7.44 -1.51 -4.20
N LYS A 118 -7.72 -0.95 -3.02
CA LYS A 118 -8.74 -1.43 -2.11
C LYS A 118 -10.12 -0.95 -2.54
N ILE A 119 -11.05 -1.86 -2.66
CA ILE A 119 -12.47 -1.59 -2.94
C ILE A 119 -13.29 -2.09 -1.76
N TYR A 120 -14.15 -1.21 -1.22
CA TYR A 120 -15.09 -1.55 -0.14
C TYR A 120 -16.54 -1.48 -0.62
N ASP A 121 -16.89 -0.44 -1.39
CA ASP A 121 -18.27 -0.18 -1.78
C ASP A 121 -18.27 0.67 -3.07
N ILE A 122 -18.93 0.16 -4.10
CA ILE A 122 -19.09 0.87 -5.39
C ILE A 122 -20.52 1.45 -5.43
N ASP A 123 -20.62 2.76 -5.52
CA ASP A 123 -21.89 3.46 -5.61
C ASP A 123 -22.62 3.25 -6.96
N GLU A 124 -23.82 3.83 -7.08
CA GLU A 124 -24.64 3.77 -8.28
C GLU A 124 -24.01 4.39 -9.52
N ASN A 125 -23.06 5.32 -9.32
CA ASN A 125 -22.29 5.97 -10.38
C ASN A 125 -21.02 5.20 -10.76
N GLY A 126 -20.79 4.03 -10.14
CA GLY A 126 -19.61 3.19 -10.37
C GLY A 126 -18.34 3.67 -9.67
N ARG A 127 -18.44 4.57 -8.67
CA ARG A 127 -17.31 5.12 -7.91
C ARG A 127 -17.16 4.41 -6.57
N GLU A 128 -15.92 4.29 -6.12
CA GLU A 128 -15.62 3.83 -4.75
C GLU A 128 -15.96 4.93 -3.74
N LYS A 129 -16.74 4.60 -2.69
CA LYS A 129 -17.28 5.59 -1.75
C LYS A 129 -16.27 6.20 -0.79
N TRP A 130 -15.23 5.47 -0.43
CA TRP A 130 -14.33 5.80 0.68
C TRP A 130 -12.95 6.25 0.23
N ILE A 131 -12.58 5.90 -0.99
CA ILE A 131 -11.29 6.22 -1.60
C ILE A 131 -11.56 6.97 -2.92
N ASP A 132 -11.11 8.21 -2.97
CA ASP A 132 -11.15 8.99 -4.21
C ASP A 132 -10.05 8.51 -5.16
N TYR A 133 -10.43 7.63 -6.08
CA TYR A 133 -9.52 7.09 -7.07
C TYR A 133 -9.10 8.10 -8.14
N ASP A 134 -9.87 9.15 -8.39
CA ASP A 134 -9.41 10.25 -9.26
C ASP A 134 -8.13 10.85 -8.66
N ARG A 135 -8.16 11.19 -7.35
CA ARG A 135 -7.00 11.72 -6.63
C ARG A 135 -5.83 10.72 -6.54
N VAL A 136 -6.10 9.44 -6.29
CA VAL A 136 -5.06 8.40 -6.24
C VAL A 136 -4.35 8.28 -7.59
N PHE A 137 -5.10 8.19 -8.69
CA PHE A 137 -4.50 8.05 -10.02
C PHE A 137 -3.79 9.32 -10.48
N ASP A 138 -4.26 10.51 -10.10
CA ASP A 138 -3.54 11.75 -10.33
C ASP A 138 -2.17 11.78 -9.64
N ILE A 139 -2.08 11.27 -8.40
CA ILE A 139 -0.81 11.11 -7.70
C ILE A 139 0.10 10.14 -8.46
N LEU A 140 -0.42 8.97 -8.86
CA LEU A 140 0.35 7.97 -9.59
C LEU A 140 0.85 8.48 -10.97
N ARG A 141 0.02 9.24 -11.70
CA ARG A 141 0.41 9.87 -12.97
C ARG A 141 1.54 10.89 -12.79
N LYS A 142 1.48 11.72 -11.74
CA LYS A 142 2.52 12.72 -11.43
C LYS A 142 3.90 12.11 -11.24
N VAL A 143 3.97 10.87 -10.77
CA VAL A 143 5.23 10.13 -10.58
C VAL A 143 5.52 9.15 -11.72
N HIS A 144 4.77 9.21 -12.82
CA HIS A 144 4.91 8.32 -13.98
C HIS A 144 4.85 6.83 -13.60
N TYR A 145 3.97 6.47 -12.65
CA TYR A 145 3.81 5.08 -12.23
C TYR A 145 3.42 4.18 -13.40
N ASN A 146 4.19 3.13 -13.62
CA ASN A 146 3.99 2.15 -14.70
C ASN A 146 4.05 0.70 -14.20
N GLY A 147 3.67 0.47 -12.95
CA GLY A 147 3.66 -0.86 -12.33
C GLY A 147 2.29 -1.51 -12.38
N PHE A 148 2.19 -2.66 -11.72
CA PHE A 148 0.94 -3.41 -11.60
C PHE A 148 0.00 -2.79 -10.57
N ILE A 149 -1.31 -2.81 -10.88
CA ILE A 149 -2.38 -2.47 -9.96
C ILE A 149 -3.26 -3.69 -9.79
N SER A 150 -3.27 -4.28 -8.59
CA SER A 150 -4.18 -5.36 -8.23
C SER A 150 -5.37 -4.82 -7.44
N MET A 151 -6.56 -5.34 -7.72
CA MET A 151 -7.73 -5.04 -6.92
C MET A 151 -7.86 -5.97 -5.72
N ILE A 152 -8.23 -5.42 -4.55
CA ILE A 152 -8.68 -6.17 -3.39
C ILE A 152 -10.04 -5.68 -2.96
N TYR A 153 -10.98 -6.60 -2.83
CA TYR A 153 -12.31 -6.32 -2.32
C TYR A 153 -12.46 -6.76 -0.86
N GLU A 154 -12.87 -5.82 0.00
CA GLU A 154 -13.15 -6.04 1.43
C GLU A 154 -14.52 -5.44 1.86
N GLY A 155 -15.48 -5.40 0.96
CA GLY A 155 -16.83 -4.93 1.23
C GLY A 155 -17.79 -6.06 1.62
N LYS A 156 -19.09 -5.70 1.67
CA LYS A 156 -20.16 -6.61 2.08
C LYS A 156 -21.06 -7.09 0.94
N GLU A 157 -20.97 -6.49 -0.24
CA GLU A 157 -21.74 -6.91 -1.41
C GLU A 157 -21.29 -8.28 -1.94
N ASP A 158 -22.14 -8.89 -2.73
CA ASP A 158 -21.76 -10.11 -3.47
C ASP A 158 -20.55 -9.89 -4.39
N LYS A 159 -19.54 -10.73 -4.22
CA LYS A 159 -18.26 -10.63 -4.94
C LYS A 159 -18.42 -10.78 -6.45
N ALA A 160 -19.36 -11.62 -6.90
CA ALA A 160 -19.61 -11.81 -8.33
C ALA A 160 -20.15 -10.54 -8.99
N THR A 161 -20.84 -9.70 -8.23
CA THR A 161 -21.40 -8.42 -8.70
C THR A 161 -20.38 -7.29 -8.60
N VAL A 162 -19.69 -7.15 -7.47
CA VAL A 162 -18.86 -5.97 -7.21
C VAL A 162 -17.46 -6.05 -7.83
N ILE A 163 -16.87 -7.25 -7.94
CA ILE A 163 -15.53 -7.39 -8.53
C ILE A 163 -15.49 -6.88 -9.99
N PRO A 164 -16.44 -7.24 -10.88
CA PRO A 164 -16.48 -6.66 -12.22
C PRO A 164 -16.66 -5.13 -12.24
N LYS A 165 -17.43 -4.55 -11.30
CA LYS A 165 -17.59 -3.10 -11.18
C LYS A 165 -16.26 -2.43 -10.80
N GLY A 166 -15.58 -2.95 -9.79
CA GLY A 166 -14.28 -2.43 -9.34
C GLY A 166 -13.20 -2.53 -10.41
N ILE A 167 -13.17 -3.63 -11.18
CA ILE A 167 -12.25 -3.77 -12.33
C ILE A 167 -12.54 -2.72 -13.39
N ARG A 168 -13.82 -2.46 -13.71
CA ARG A 168 -14.19 -1.41 -14.67
C ARG A 168 -13.74 -0.03 -14.19
N LEU A 169 -13.98 0.28 -12.91
CA LEU A 169 -13.53 1.53 -12.30
C LEU A 169 -12.01 1.71 -12.46
N LEU A 170 -11.21 0.72 -12.07
CA LEU A 170 -9.75 0.84 -12.14
C LEU A 170 -9.24 0.92 -13.58
N ARG A 171 -9.85 0.18 -14.51
CA ARG A 171 -9.48 0.24 -15.94
C ARG A 171 -9.78 1.59 -16.58
N SER A 172 -10.82 2.31 -16.16
CA SER A 172 -11.13 3.63 -16.71
C SER A 172 -10.01 4.65 -16.46
N PHE A 173 -9.23 4.47 -15.39
CA PHE A 173 -8.07 5.31 -15.09
C PHE A 173 -6.77 4.88 -15.80
N ALA A 174 -6.64 3.60 -16.12
CA ALA A 174 -5.44 3.08 -16.77
C ALA A 174 -5.39 3.38 -18.28
N MET A 175 -6.53 3.73 -18.88
CA MET A 175 -6.67 4.04 -20.31
C MET A 175 -6.78 5.54 -20.61
N SER A 176 -6.73 6.38 -19.60
CA SER A 176 -6.74 7.84 -19.68
C SER A 176 -5.33 8.37 -19.39
#